data_d938026f9a072a6cf66414f299e3ac89
#
_entry.id   d938026f9a072a6cf66414f299e3ac89
#
_cell.length_a   1.000
_cell.length_b   1.000
_cell.length_c   1.000
_cell.angle_alpha   90.00
_cell.angle_beta   90.00
_cell.angle_gamma   90.00
#
_symmetry.space_group_name_H-M   'P 1'
#
loop_
_entity.id
_entity.type
_entity.pdbx_description
1 polymer ?
#
loop_
_entity_poly.entity_id
_entity_poly.type
_entity_poly.pdbx_seq_one_letter_code
_entity_poly.pdbx_strand_id
1 'polypeptide(L)' 'MKELDLHGYFHHQVQLEVENFVFLHSMKLPVRIIVGRSEMMRNLVEDVLKLNKFTYNIPVHNPGEIIVLS' A
#
# COMPACT_ATOMS: atom_id res chain seq x y z
N MET A 1 -12.59 -5.14 4.56
CA MET A 1 -11.44 -4.80 3.69
C MET A 1 -10.17 -5.39 4.28
N LYS A 2 -9.42 -6.11 3.47
CA LYS A 2 -8.12 -6.64 3.91
C LYS A 2 -7.12 -5.50 4.04
N GLU A 3 -6.20 -5.64 4.97
CA GLU A 3 -5.18 -4.61 5.16
C GLU A 3 -3.79 -5.19 5.41
N LEU A 4 -2.79 -4.45 4.95
CA LEU A 4 -1.38 -4.73 5.20
C LEU A 4 -0.82 -3.57 6.02
N ASP A 5 -0.36 -3.87 7.22
CA ASP A 5 0.26 -2.86 8.08
C ASP A 5 1.78 -2.97 7.95
N LEU A 6 2.38 -1.93 7.38
CA LEU A 6 3.83 -1.90 7.16
C LEU A 6 4.62 -1.40 8.35
N HIS A 7 3.96 -1.19 9.48
CA HIS A 7 4.64 -0.79 10.72
C HIS A 7 5.68 -1.85 11.08
N GLY A 8 6.91 -1.42 11.28
CA GLY A 8 7.99 -2.34 11.64
C GLY A 8 8.67 -3.03 10.46
N TYR A 9 8.18 -2.87 9.23
CA TYR A 9 8.85 -3.40 8.06
C TYR A 9 10.02 -2.49 7.67
N PHE A 10 11.10 -3.10 7.20
CA PHE A 10 12.21 -2.34 6.63
C PHE A 10 11.88 -1.90 5.21
N HIS A 11 12.46 -0.78 4.77
CA HIS A 11 12.16 -0.24 3.45
C HIS A 11 12.47 -1.21 2.32
N HIS A 12 13.51 -2.02 2.44
CA HIS A 12 13.85 -2.98 1.39
C HIS A 12 12.85 -4.12 1.25
N GLN A 13 11.95 -4.29 2.22
CA GLN A 13 10.91 -5.33 2.17
C GLN A 13 9.62 -4.83 1.49
N VAL A 14 9.47 -3.51 1.35
CA VAL A 14 8.19 -2.90 0.98
C VAL A 14 7.71 -3.36 -0.39
N GLN A 15 8.58 -3.36 -1.39
CA GLN A 15 8.16 -3.72 -2.74
C GLN A 15 7.55 -5.12 -2.78
N LEU A 16 8.28 -6.09 -2.26
CA LEU A 16 7.83 -7.49 -2.29
C LEU A 16 6.55 -7.69 -1.48
N GLU A 17 6.51 -7.09 -0.29
CA GLU A 17 5.35 -7.27 0.60
C GLU A 17 4.09 -6.64 -0.01
N VAL A 18 4.20 -5.46 -0.59
CA VAL A 18 3.07 -4.78 -1.21
C VAL A 18 2.60 -5.54 -2.45
N GLU A 19 3.54 -5.96 -3.31
CA GLU A 19 3.18 -6.70 -4.51
C GLU A 19 2.48 -8.00 -4.16
N ASN A 20 3.04 -8.76 -3.23
CA ASN A 20 2.44 -10.03 -2.81
C ASN A 20 1.05 -9.81 -2.23
N PHE A 21 0.89 -8.80 -1.39
CA PHE A 21 -0.39 -8.52 -0.75
C PHE A 21 -1.47 -8.15 -1.77
N VAL A 22 -1.16 -7.22 -2.67
CA VAL A 22 -2.15 -6.76 -3.64
C VAL A 22 -2.50 -7.87 -4.63
N PHE A 23 -1.51 -8.62 -5.12
CA PHE A 23 -1.78 -9.72 -6.04
C PHE A 23 -2.57 -10.82 -5.36
N LEU A 24 -2.26 -11.15 -4.12
CA LEU A 24 -3.00 -12.17 -3.38
C LEU A 24 -4.48 -11.81 -3.21
N HIS A 25 -4.77 -10.53 -3.05
CA HIS A 25 -6.14 -10.05 -2.82
C HIS A 25 -6.74 -9.35 -4.04
N SER A 26 -6.20 -9.57 -5.23
CA SER A 26 -6.63 -8.86 -6.44
C SER A 26 -8.10 -9.07 -6.78
N MET A 27 -8.68 -10.19 -6.36
CA MET A 27 -10.09 -10.48 -6.59
C MET A 27 -11.01 -9.86 -5.55
N LYS A 28 -10.44 -9.22 -4.52
CA LYS A 28 -11.20 -8.69 -3.38
C LYS A 28 -10.86 -7.24 -3.10
N LEU A 29 -10.46 -6.50 -4.13
CA LEU A 29 -10.20 -5.08 -3.97
C LEU A 29 -11.50 -4.34 -3.65
N PRO A 30 -11.46 -3.24 -2.91
CA PRO A 30 -10.25 -2.54 -2.47
C PRO A 30 -9.57 -3.18 -1.26
N VAL A 31 -8.28 -2.87 -1.10
CA VAL A 31 -7.52 -3.25 0.08
C VAL A 31 -6.85 -2.01 0.66
N ARG A 32 -6.47 -2.09 1.93
CA ARG A 32 -5.83 -0.98 2.64
C ARG A 32 -4.38 -1.31 2.94
N ILE A 33 -3.50 -0.34 2.73
CA ILE A 33 -2.10 -0.45 3.14
C ILE A 33 -1.84 0.66 4.15
N ILE A 34 -1.37 0.29 5.34
CA ILE A 34 -1.10 1.24 6.41
C ILE A 34 0.38 1.59 6.39
N VAL A 35 0.68 2.85 6.16
CA VAL A 35 2.06 3.36 6.10
C VAL A 35 2.43 4.21 7.31
N GLY A 36 1.45 4.53 8.16
CA GLY A 36 1.66 5.35 9.35
C GLY A 36 2.08 6.77 8.98
N ARG A 37 2.95 7.35 9.79
CA ARG A 37 3.38 8.74 9.60
C ARG A 37 4.63 8.88 8.74
N SER A 38 5.14 7.79 8.20
CA SER A 38 6.37 7.82 7.41
C SER A 38 6.07 8.26 5.99
N GLU A 39 6.51 9.47 5.64
CA GLU A 39 6.40 9.95 4.28
C GLU A 39 7.22 9.09 3.32
N MET A 40 8.41 8.65 3.76
CA MET A 40 9.24 7.78 2.93
C MET A 40 8.54 6.45 2.66
N MET A 41 7.93 5.86 3.67
CA MET A 41 7.19 4.61 3.49
C MET A 41 6.05 4.79 2.52
N ARG A 42 5.29 5.88 2.64
CA ARG A 42 4.20 6.20 1.72
C ARG A 42 4.71 6.34 0.29
N ASN A 43 5.80 7.07 0.11
CA ASN A 43 6.37 7.26 -1.22
C ASN A 43 6.82 5.95 -1.85
N LEU A 44 7.43 5.07 -1.07
CA LEU A 44 7.84 3.75 -1.54
C LEU A 44 6.64 2.93 -1.99
N VAL A 45 5.57 2.93 -1.20
CA VAL A 45 4.35 2.19 -1.56
C VAL A 45 3.72 2.76 -2.82
N GLU A 46 3.64 4.09 -2.93
CA GLU A 46 3.11 4.71 -4.14
C GLU A 46 3.92 4.33 -5.38
N ASP A 47 5.24 4.32 -5.27
CA ASP A 47 6.10 3.93 -6.39
C ASP A 47 5.82 2.49 -6.82
N VAL A 48 5.66 1.58 -5.86
CA VAL A 48 5.35 0.18 -6.17
C VAL A 48 4.00 0.05 -6.86
N LEU A 49 2.99 0.77 -6.37
CA LEU A 49 1.65 0.74 -6.95
C LEU A 49 1.65 1.29 -8.37
N LYS A 50 2.36 2.39 -8.59
CA LYS A 50 2.48 2.99 -9.93
C LYS A 50 3.22 2.06 -10.88
N LEU A 51 4.30 1.43 -10.41
CA LEU A 51 5.08 0.49 -11.21
C LEU A 51 4.21 -0.66 -11.71
N ASN A 52 3.30 -1.13 -10.88
CA ASN A 52 2.41 -2.25 -11.20
C ASN A 52 1.09 -1.79 -11.81
N LYS A 53 0.94 -0.49 -12.07
CA LYS A 53 -0.24 0.11 -12.69
C LYS A 53 -1.53 -0.10 -11.90
N PHE A 54 -1.41 -0.15 -10.59
CA PHE A 54 -2.58 -0.16 -9.71
C PHE A 54 -3.12 1.25 -9.54
N THR A 55 -4.43 1.38 -9.41
CA THR A 55 -5.05 2.64 -9.05
C THR A 55 -5.28 2.67 -7.55
N TYR A 56 -5.10 3.83 -6.95
CA TYR A 56 -5.21 3.95 -5.51
C TYR A 56 -5.65 5.35 -5.11
N ASN A 57 -6.01 5.49 -3.85
CA ASN A 57 -6.44 6.74 -3.26
C ASN A 57 -5.82 6.89 -1.88
N ILE A 58 -5.43 8.12 -1.54
CA ILE A 58 -4.94 8.44 -0.20
C ILE A 58 -6.04 9.26 0.48
N PRO A 59 -6.67 8.74 1.54
CA PRO A 59 -7.75 9.47 2.21
C PRO A 59 -7.27 10.82 2.74
N VAL A 60 -8.06 11.88 2.50
CA VAL A 60 -7.70 13.23 2.90
C VAL A 60 -7.51 13.35 4.40
N HIS A 61 -8.33 12.65 5.17
CA HIS A 61 -8.31 12.73 6.63
C HIS A 61 -7.38 11.71 7.28
N ASN A 62 -6.75 10.85 6.48
CA ASN A 62 -5.85 9.85 7.02
C ASN A 62 -4.75 9.53 6.02
N PRO A 63 -3.72 10.39 5.91
CA PRO A 63 -2.62 10.13 4.98
C PRO A 63 -1.72 8.98 5.41
N GLY A 64 -1.99 8.38 6.56
CA GLY A 64 -1.27 7.20 7.03
C GLY A 64 -1.72 5.91 6.38
N GLU A 65 -2.68 5.96 5.45
CA GLU A 65 -3.12 4.76 4.75
C GLU A 65 -3.31 5.04 3.26
N ILE A 66 -3.24 3.97 2.47
CA ILE A 66 -3.46 4.02 1.02
C ILE A 66 -4.49 2.95 0.70
N ILE A 67 -5.51 3.31 -0.06
CA ILE A 67 -6.57 2.39 -0.48
C ILE A 67 -6.31 2.02 -1.94
N VAL A 68 -6.04 0.74 -2.19
CA VAL A 68 -5.81 0.25 -3.55
C VAL A 68 -7.14 -0.16 -4.14
N LEU A 69 -7.51 0.46 -5.26
CA LEU A 69 -8.85 0.34 -5.84
C LEU A 69 -8.94 -0.71 -6.95
N SER A 70 -7.90 -0.79 -7.75
CA SER A 70 -7.88 -1.74 -8.86
C SER A 70 -6.49 -1.98 -9.40
#